data_be621f257b1670c4062979f1ff2542d1
#
_entry.id   be621f257b1670c4062979f1ff2542d1
#
_cell.length_a   1.000
_cell.length_b   1.000
_cell.length_c   1.000
_cell.angle_alpha   90.00
_cell.angle_beta   90.00
_cell.angle_gamma   90.00
#
_symmetry.space_group_name_H-M   'P 1'
#
loop_
_entity.id
_entity.type
_entity.pdbx_description
1 polymer ?
#
loop_
_entity_poly.entity_id
_entity_poly.type
_entity_poly.pdbx_seq_one_letter_code
_entity_poly.pdbx_strand_id
1 'polypeptide(L)'
;MCGKVGEVGDKLVASPLARGAGAAMSLVRADGFCVIPQNSEGVEAGDTVDVELYRSLEEIGSTAVAIGSHDLILDVMADLLPCMYPGNYLSSTHVGSMGGLMALKRGEAHLAPTHLLDEETGEYNIAILKKLFVGEKMALVKGVERIQGIIVKKGNPLGIHEI
;
A
#
# COMPACT_ATOMS: atom_id res chain seq x y z
N MET A 1 -11.44 -0.31 15.74
CA MET A 1 -10.84 -0.71 14.44
C MET A 1 -9.33 -0.61 14.56
N CYS A 2 -8.58 -1.66 14.19
CA CYS A 2 -7.11 -1.64 14.19
C CYS A 2 -6.58 -1.05 12.89
N GLY A 3 -5.47 -0.32 12.95
CA GLY A 3 -4.87 0.34 11.80
C GLY A 3 -3.36 0.43 11.86
N LYS A 4 -2.76 0.63 10.69
CA LYS A 4 -1.39 1.09 10.53
C LYS A 4 -1.38 2.62 10.60
N VAL A 5 -0.35 3.19 11.22
CA VAL A 5 -0.16 4.63 11.30
C VAL A 5 1.23 4.99 10.77
N GLY A 6 1.31 6.06 10.00
CA GLY A 6 2.57 6.60 9.50
C GLY A 6 2.51 8.11 9.43
N GLU A 7 3.65 8.76 9.48
CA GLU A 7 3.79 10.20 9.31
C GLU A 7 4.15 10.51 7.85
N VAL A 8 3.35 11.32 7.18
CA VAL A 8 3.58 11.74 5.79
C VAL A 8 3.54 13.27 5.73
N GLY A 9 4.70 13.88 5.55
CA GLY A 9 4.84 15.34 5.69
C GLY A 9 4.56 15.79 7.13
N ASP A 10 3.52 16.57 7.31
CA ASP A 10 3.04 17.10 8.61
C ASP A 10 1.80 16.35 9.13
N LYS A 11 1.41 15.24 8.51
CA LYS A 11 0.19 14.49 8.82
C LYS A 11 0.49 13.10 9.37
N LEU A 12 -0.27 12.69 10.38
CA LEU A 12 -0.38 11.30 10.77
C LEU A 12 -1.51 10.65 9.96
N VAL A 13 -1.17 9.63 9.18
CA VAL A 13 -2.11 8.92 8.31
C VAL A 13 -2.40 7.54 8.90
N ALA A 14 -3.68 7.27 9.18
CA ALA A 14 -4.14 5.97 9.67
C ALA A 14 -4.80 5.16 8.55
N SER A 15 -4.29 3.96 8.30
CA SER A 15 -4.83 3.03 7.29
C SER A 15 -5.44 1.81 7.98
N PRO A 16 -6.71 1.47 7.70
CA PRO A 16 -7.37 0.35 8.35
C PRO A 16 -6.77 -1.00 7.92
N LEU A 17 -6.62 -1.91 8.87
CA LEU A 17 -6.28 -3.31 8.59
C LEU A 17 -7.53 -4.14 8.32
N ALA A 18 -7.32 -5.33 7.72
CA ALA A 18 -8.39 -6.27 7.41
C ALA A 18 -9.26 -6.60 8.63
N ARG A 19 -10.56 -6.72 8.41
CA ARG A 19 -11.58 -7.04 9.40
C ARG A 19 -12.11 -8.46 9.16
N GLY A 20 -12.56 -9.12 10.22
CA GLY A 20 -13.22 -10.43 10.14
C GLY A 20 -12.73 -11.41 11.19
N ALA A 21 -13.40 -12.54 11.31
CA ALA A 21 -13.14 -13.55 12.34
C ALA A 21 -11.74 -14.21 12.26
N GLY A 22 -11.05 -14.12 11.10
CA GLY A 22 -9.68 -14.60 10.92
C GLY A 22 -8.60 -13.52 11.08
N ALA A 23 -8.97 -12.30 11.48
CA ALA A 23 -8.08 -11.14 11.48
C ALA A 23 -7.30 -10.95 12.79
N ALA A 24 -7.04 -12.02 13.56
CA ALA A 24 -6.26 -11.94 14.81
C ALA A 24 -4.87 -11.31 14.58
N MET A 25 -4.26 -11.55 13.43
CA MET A 25 -2.98 -10.95 13.04
C MET A 25 -3.06 -9.42 12.82
N SER A 26 -4.25 -8.88 12.60
CA SER A 26 -4.44 -7.42 12.52
C SER A 26 -4.14 -6.73 13.84
N LEU A 27 -4.41 -7.36 14.97
CA LEU A 27 -4.04 -6.84 16.30
C LEU A 27 -2.52 -6.80 16.48
N VAL A 28 -1.82 -7.86 16.04
CA VAL A 28 -0.35 -7.97 16.16
C VAL A 28 0.35 -6.96 15.23
N ARG A 29 -0.22 -6.71 14.06
CA ARG A 29 0.35 -5.84 13.03
C ARG A 29 -0.07 -4.38 13.18
N ALA A 30 -1.06 -4.07 14.01
CA ALA A 30 -1.55 -2.70 14.18
C ALA A 30 -0.53 -1.83 14.92
N ASP A 31 -0.48 -0.57 14.53
CA ASP A 31 0.25 0.47 15.25
C ASP A 31 -0.65 1.19 16.26
N GLY A 32 -1.96 0.99 16.16
CA GLY A 32 -2.96 1.55 17.07
C GLY A 32 -4.38 1.09 16.75
N PHE A 33 -5.33 1.59 17.53
CA PHE A 33 -6.75 1.36 17.27
C PHE A 33 -7.56 2.65 17.36
N CYS A 34 -8.61 2.71 16.54
CA CYS A 34 -9.61 3.76 16.55
C CYS A 34 -10.95 3.18 17.01
N VAL A 35 -11.65 3.90 17.88
CA VAL A 35 -13.01 3.56 18.32
C VAL A 35 -14.00 4.25 17.39
N ILE A 36 -14.78 3.47 16.64
CA ILE A 36 -15.91 3.99 15.87
C ILE A 36 -17.15 3.97 16.76
N PRO A 37 -17.82 5.11 17.00
CA PRO A 37 -19.02 5.15 17.81
C PRO A 37 -20.14 4.26 17.26
N GLN A 38 -20.93 3.66 18.14
CA GLN A 38 -22.00 2.73 17.76
C GLN A 38 -23.09 3.38 16.89
N ASN A 39 -23.27 4.68 17.01
CA ASN A 39 -24.24 5.47 16.22
C ASN A 39 -23.66 6.01 14.89
N SER A 40 -22.47 5.57 14.51
CA SER A 40 -21.81 5.94 13.27
C SER A 40 -21.75 4.73 12.32
N GLU A 41 -22.05 4.92 11.04
CA GLU A 41 -21.89 3.88 9.99
C GLU A 41 -20.43 3.62 9.60
N GLY A 42 -19.51 4.48 10.04
CA GLY A 42 -18.09 4.38 9.75
C GLY A 42 -17.40 5.73 9.71
N VAL A 43 -16.28 5.77 9.00
CA VAL A 43 -15.47 6.96 8.75
C VAL A 43 -15.09 6.92 7.28
N GLU A 44 -15.22 8.04 6.59
CA GLU A 44 -14.84 8.17 5.18
C GLU A 44 -13.33 8.38 5.03
N ALA A 45 -12.82 8.07 3.84
CA ALA A 45 -11.41 8.32 3.54
C ALA A 45 -11.10 9.83 3.53
N GLY A 46 -10.11 10.23 4.33
CA GLY A 46 -9.73 11.63 4.50
C GLY A 46 -10.31 12.30 5.75
N ASP A 47 -11.20 11.63 6.48
CA ASP A 47 -11.70 12.12 7.76
C ASP A 47 -10.62 12.02 8.84
N THR A 48 -10.73 12.90 9.84
CA THR A 48 -9.86 12.87 11.03
C THR A 48 -10.46 11.96 12.09
N VAL A 49 -9.61 11.11 12.65
CA VAL A 49 -9.98 10.15 13.70
C VAL A 49 -8.98 10.17 14.86
N ASP A 50 -9.44 9.89 16.06
CA ASP A 50 -8.56 9.67 17.19
C ASP A 50 -8.09 8.21 17.21
N VAL A 51 -6.76 8.03 17.26
CA VAL A 51 -6.11 6.71 17.30
C VAL A 51 -5.32 6.57 18.59
N GLU A 52 -5.65 5.56 19.39
CA GLU A 52 -4.81 5.17 20.52
C GLU A 52 -3.66 4.31 20.01
N LEU A 53 -2.43 4.80 20.18
CA LEU A 53 -1.22 4.21 19.61
C LEU A 53 -0.63 3.13 20.52
N TYR A 54 -0.14 2.04 19.92
CA TYR A 54 0.67 1.00 20.57
C TYR A 54 2.17 1.25 20.43
N ARG A 55 2.55 2.08 19.46
CA ARG A 55 3.93 2.43 19.13
C ARG A 55 4.19 3.91 19.44
N SER A 56 5.45 4.25 19.67
CA SER A 56 5.85 5.64 19.87
C SER A 56 5.73 6.44 18.56
N LEU A 57 5.56 7.75 18.68
CA LEU A 57 5.55 8.65 17.51
C LEU A 57 6.89 8.63 16.76
N GLU A 58 8.00 8.41 17.45
CA GLU A 58 9.33 8.27 16.85
C GLU A 58 9.40 7.05 15.90
N GLU A 59 8.88 5.90 16.32
CA GLU A 59 8.80 4.71 15.47
C GLU A 59 7.86 4.90 14.29
N ILE A 60 6.74 5.60 14.50
CA ILE A 60 5.77 5.95 13.44
C ILE A 60 6.42 6.90 12.42
N GLY A 61 7.15 7.93 12.86
CA GLY A 61 7.88 8.87 12.00
C GLY A 61 8.98 8.19 11.17
N SER A 62 9.54 7.07 11.66
CA SER A 62 10.52 6.26 10.95
C SER A 62 9.91 5.21 10.02
N THR A 63 8.59 5.26 9.78
CA THR A 63 7.87 4.31 8.95
C THR A 63 7.53 4.90 7.58
N ALA A 64 8.07 4.34 6.50
CA ALA A 64 7.65 4.66 5.15
C ALA A 64 6.25 4.09 4.88
N VAL A 65 5.35 4.93 4.34
CA VAL A 65 3.96 4.56 4.04
C VAL A 65 3.80 4.27 2.56
N ALA A 66 3.45 3.03 2.22
CA ALA A 66 3.12 2.57 0.88
C ALA A 66 1.61 2.31 0.78
N ILE A 67 0.92 3.01 -0.13
CA ILE A 67 -0.51 2.78 -0.39
C ILE A 67 -0.67 2.54 -1.90
N GLY A 68 -1.23 1.39 -2.29
CA GLY A 68 -1.39 1.12 -3.73
C GLY A 68 -1.66 -0.34 -4.06
N SER A 69 -1.09 -0.81 -5.15
CA SER A 69 -1.18 -2.21 -5.54
C SER A 69 -0.37 -3.12 -4.64
N HIS A 70 -0.89 -4.32 -4.47
CA HIS A 70 -0.16 -5.37 -3.75
C HIS A 70 0.92 -6.01 -4.62
N ASP A 71 2.08 -6.22 -4.01
CA ASP A 71 3.14 -7.10 -4.52
C ASP A 71 3.88 -7.73 -3.34
N LEU A 72 4.24 -9.01 -3.45
CA LEU A 72 4.98 -9.75 -2.43
C LEU A 72 6.34 -9.10 -2.10
N ILE A 73 6.92 -8.33 -3.01
CA ILE A 73 8.16 -7.60 -2.75
C ILE A 73 8.00 -6.60 -1.60
N LEU A 74 6.80 -6.01 -1.43
CA LEU A 74 6.55 -5.08 -0.34
C LEU A 74 6.60 -5.77 1.02
N ASP A 75 6.10 -7.00 1.12
CA ASP A 75 6.18 -7.80 2.34
C ASP A 75 7.64 -8.17 2.65
N VAL A 76 8.39 -8.58 1.62
CA VAL A 76 9.83 -8.87 1.76
C VAL A 76 10.61 -7.62 2.17
N MET A 77 10.31 -6.47 1.59
CA MET A 77 10.92 -5.19 1.96
C MET A 77 10.59 -4.81 3.40
N ALA A 78 9.35 -5.01 3.84
CA ALA A 78 8.93 -4.73 5.22
C ALA A 78 9.69 -5.59 6.25
N ASP A 79 10.01 -6.84 5.90
CA ASP A 79 10.80 -7.74 6.75
C ASP A 79 12.30 -7.40 6.74
N LEU A 80 12.85 -7.08 5.57
CA LEU A 80 14.29 -6.84 5.42
C LEU A 80 14.72 -5.46 5.87
N LEU A 81 13.88 -4.44 5.69
CA LEU A 81 14.23 -3.05 5.97
C LEU A 81 14.73 -2.83 7.40
N PRO A 82 14.04 -3.28 8.46
CA PRO A 82 14.53 -3.11 9.83
C PRO A 82 15.78 -3.93 10.14
N CYS A 83 16.03 -5.04 9.41
CA CYS A 83 17.24 -5.83 9.54
C CYS A 83 18.48 -5.13 8.95
N MET A 84 18.29 -4.47 7.79
CA MET A 84 19.37 -3.78 7.08
C MET A 84 19.59 -2.36 7.62
N TYR A 85 18.53 -1.70 8.03
CA TYR A 85 18.50 -0.33 8.53
C TYR A 85 17.68 -0.26 9.81
N PRO A 86 18.26 -0.60 10.98
CA PRO A 86 17.54 -0.60 12.24
C PRO A 86 16.82 0.73 12.53
N GLY A 87 15.60 0.63 13.01
CA GLY A 87 14.74 1.80 13.27
C GLY A 87 13.95 2.29 12.06
N ASN A 88 14.12 1.71 10.87
CA ASN A 88 13.33 2.06 9.68
C ASN A 88 12.33 0.94 9.34
N TYR A 89 11.11 1.31 9.04
CA TYR A 89 10.00 0.39 8.81
C TYR A 89 9.27 0.72 7.51
N LEU A 90 8.54 -0.26 6.97
CA LEU A 90 7.64 -0.08 5.83
C LEU A 90 6.24 -0.54 6.23
N SER A 91 5.28 0.35 6.08
CA SER A 91 3.86 0.04 6.19
C SER A 91 3.25 -0.04 4.79
N SER A 92 2.55 -1.12 4.48
CA SER A 92 1.94 -1.34 3.17
C SER A 92 0.44 -1.54 3.30
N THR A 93 -0.35 -0.78 2.54
CA THR A 93 -1.82 -0.87 2.46
C THR A 93 -2.26 -1.04 1.02
N HIS A 94 -3.14 -2.02 0.77
CA HIS A 94 -3.50 -2.46 -0.56
C HIS A 94 -4.89 -1.94 -0.95
N VAL A 95 -4.94 -0.97 -1.85
CA VAL A 95 -6.18 -0.31 -2.34
C VAL A 95 -6.23 -0.24 -3.87
N GLY A 96 -5.31 -0.96 -4.53
CA GLY A 96 -5.13 -0.91 -5.99
C GLY A 96 -4.37 0.33 -6.47
N SER A 97 -3.92 0.28 -7.73
CA SER A 97 -3.04 1.31 -8.32
C SER A 97 -3.64 2.71 -8.27
N MET A 98 -4.90 2.88 -8.71
CA MET A 98 -5.55 4.20 -8.72
C MET A 98 -5.77 4.75 -7.32
N GLY A 99 -6.21 3.89 -6.38
CA GLY A 99 -6.39 4.29 -4.98
C GLY A 99 -5.08 4.78 -4.37
N GLY A 100 -3.96 4.10 -4.68
CA GLY A 100 -2.62 4.49 -4.25
C GLY A 100 -2.17 5.84 -4.83
N LEU A 101 -2.34 6.04 -6.14
CA LEU A 101 -2.01 7.33 -6.77
C LEU A 101 -2.83 8.49 -6.19
N MET A 102 -4.10 8.25 -5.89
CA MET A 102 -4.94 9.26 -5.25
C MET A 102 -4.52 9.54 -3.81
N ALA A 103 -4.13 8.52 -3.05
CA ALA A 103 -3.57 8.70 -1.69
C ALA A 103 -2.26 9.49 -1.74
N LEU A 104 -1.36 9.18 -2.68
CA LEU A 104 -0.13 9.92 -2.89
C LEU A 104 -0.41 11.39 -3.22
N LYS A 105 -1.40 11.67 -4.09
CA LYS A 105 -1.82 13.02 -4.46
C LYS A 105 -2.39 13.82 -3.28
N ARG A 106 -3.05 13.16 -2.32
CA ARG A 106 -3.56 13.79 -1.11
C ARG A 106 -2.49 13.96 -0.01
N GLY A 107 -1.25 13.50 -0.25
CA GLY A 107 -0.19 13.51 0.76
C GLY A 107 -0.44 12.51 1.89
N GLU A 108 -1.03 11.36 1.58
CA GLU A 108 -1.32 10.28 2.53
C GLU A 108 -0.35 9.10 2.42
N ALA A 109 0.56 9.14 1.46
CA ALA A 109 1.55 8.10 1.22
C ALA A 109 2.88 8.70 0.77
N HIS A 110 3.99 8.02 1.09
CA HIS A 110 5.32 8.33 0.56
C HIS A 110 5.54 7.71 -0.82
N LEU A 111 4.94 6.54 -1.06
CA LEU A 111 5.05 5.82 -2.32
C LEU A 111 3.73 5.10 -2.65
N ALA A 112 3.46 4.99 -3.95
CA ALA A 112 2.28 4.30 -4.46
C ALA A 112 2.71 3.21 -5.45
N PRO A 113 2.74 1.93 -5.01
CA PRO A 113 2.94 0.81 -5.93
C PRO A 113 1.83 0.78 -6.99
N THR A 114 2.21 0.76 -8.27
CA THR A 114 1.27 0.91 -9.38
C THR A 114 1.69 0.09 -10.60
N HIS A 115 0.71 -0.39 -11.38
CA HIS A 115 0.91 -1.16 -12.60
C HIS A 115 -0.23 -0.91 -13.61
N LEU A 116 -0.45 0.33 -13.97
CA LEU A 116 -1.50 0.74 -14.92
C LEU A 116 -0.94 0.75 -16.34
N LEU A 117 -1.45 -0.14 -17.17
CA LEU A 117 -1.12 -0.20 -18.59
C LEU A 117 -1.91 0.88 -19.34
N ASP A 118 -1.21 1.61 -20.18
CA ASP A 118 -1.82 2.45 -21.21
C ASP A 118 -1.95 1.60 -22.48
N GLU A 119 -3.19 1.32 -22.88
CA GLU A 119 -3.49 0.45 -24.03
C GLU A 119 -3.10 1.07 -25.36
N GLU A 120 -3.02 2.40 -25.45
CA GLU A 120 -2.68 3.10 -26.67
C GLU A 120 -1.15 3.07 -26.92
N THR A 121 -0.37 3.25 -25.86
CA THR A 121 1.09 3.33 -25.96
C THR A 121 1.81 2.02 -25.61
N GLY A 122 1.13 1.11 -24.92
CA GLY A 122 1.73 -0.11 -24.35
C GLY A 122 2.66 0.16 -23.16
N GLU A 123 2.72 1.41 -22.67
CA GLU A 123 3.59 1.80 -21.55
C GLU A 123 2.86 1.72 -20.23
N TYR A 124 3.58 1.36 -19.16
CA TYR A 124 3.02 1.33 -17.80
C TYR A 124 3.22 2.65 -17.07
N ASN A 125 2.17 3.10 -16.41
CA ASN A 125 2.13 4.18 -15.42
C ASN A 125 2.40 5.60 -15.95
N ILE A 126 3.16 5.78 -17.05
CA ILE A 126 3.67 7.10 -17.49
C ILE A 126 2.53 8.05 -17.86
N ALA A 127 1.57 7.60 -18.69
CA ALA A 127 0.47 8.44 -19.15
C ALA A 127 -0.41 8.94 -17.99
N ILE A 128 -0.75 8.05 -17.06
CA ILE A 128 -1.59 8.42 -15.91
C ILE A 128 -0.87 9.34 -14.93
N LEU A 129 0.43 9.14 -14.71
CA LEU A 129 1.21 10.03 -13.84
C LEU A 129 1.30 11.45 -14.42
N LYS A 130 1.57 11.59 -15.71
CA LYS A 130 1.57 12.90 -16.39
C LYS A 130 0.22 13.61 -16.27
N LYS A 131 -0.89 12.86 -16.29
CA LYS A 131 -2.25 13.40 -16.17
C LYS A 131 -2.61 13.79 -14.73
N LEU A 132 -2.21 13.00 -13.75
CA LEU A 132 -2.60 13.22 -12.35
C LEU A 132 -1.70 14.24 -11.63
N PHE A 133 -0.42 14.29 -11.95
CA PHE A 133 0.60 15.06 -11.23
C PHE A 133 1.18 16.19 -12.08
N VAL A 134 0.28 16.98 -12.71
CA VAL A 134 0.67 18.12 -13.55
C VAL A 134 1.38 19.17 -12.71
N GLY A 135 2.63 19.48 -13.07
CA GLY A 135 3.45 20.49 -12.37
C GLY A 135 4.10 20.00 -11.06
N GLU A 136 3.85 18.76 -10.64
CA GLU A 136 4.47 18.17 -9.48
C GLU A 136 5.74 17.39 -9.85
N LYS A 137 6.75 17.41 -8.97
CA LYS A 137 7.97 16.61 -9.14
C LYS A 137 7.72 15.19 -8.62
N MET A 138 7.59 14.24 -9.55
CA MET A 138 7.38 12.83 -9.23
C MET A 138 8.56 12.00 -9.73
N ALA A 139 8.92 10.96 -8.97
CA ALA A 139 9.87 9.94 -9.39
C ALA A 139 9.13 8.63 -9.64
N LEU A 140 9.27 8.07 -10.84
CA LEU A 140 8.83 6.71 -11.15
C LEU A 140 10.02 5.76 -11.01
N VAL A 141 9.96 4.90 -9.99
CA VAL A 141 11.01 3.91 -9.71
C VAL A 141 10.56 2.55 -10.24
N LYS A 142 11.45 1.90 -11.02
CA LYS A 142 11.22 0.52 -11.46
C LYS A 142 11.27 -0.41 -10.23
N GLY A 143 10.17 -1.06 -9.93
CA GLY A 143 10.04 -2.00 -8.82
C GLY A 143 10.49 -3.40 -9.22
N VAL A 144 9.55 -4.21 -9.71
CA VAL A 144 9.78 -5.62 -10.09
C VAL A 144 9.37 -5.88 -11.53
N GLU A 145 10.00 -6.88 -12.12
CA GLU A 145 9.53 -7.52 -13.35
C GLU A 145 8.88 -8.85 -12.98
N ARG A 146 7.74 -9.13 -13.60
CA ARG A 146 7.03 -10.39 -13.41
C ARG A 146 7.01 -11.17 -14.70
N ILE A 147 7.35 -12.45 -14.60
CA ILE A 147 7.10 -13.41 -15.67
C ILE A 147 5.77 -14.08 -15.36
N GLN A 148 4.78 -13.87 -16.21
CA GLN A 148 3.49 -14.55 -16.11
C GLN A 148 3.49 -15.78 -17.00
N GLY A 149 2.85 -16.84 -16.55
CA GLY A 149 2.73 -18.07 -17.30
C GLY A 149 1.44 -18.79 -16.96
N ILE A 150 1.07 -19.74 -17.80
CA ILE A 150 -0.09 -20.60 -17.60
C ILE A 150 0.38 -21.86 -16.87
N ILE A 151 -0.30 -22.19 -15.78
CA ILE A 151 -0.08 -23.46 -15.06
C ILE A 151 -0.90 -24.53 -15.76
N VAL A 152 -0.22 -25.53 -16.29
CA VAL A 152 -0.85 -26.66 -16.99
C VAL A 152 -0.51 -27.97 -16.30
N LYS A 153 -1.29 -29.02 -16.60
CA LYS A 153 -0.99 -30.38 -16.15
C LYS A 153 0.39 -30.82 -16.68
N LYS A 154 1.13 -31.59 -15.86
CA LYS A 154 2.46 -32.10 -16.22
C LYS A 154 2.43 -32.76 -17.62
N GLY A 155 3.36 -32.32 -18.46
CA GLY A 155 3.48 -32.73 -19.86
C GLY A 155 2.59 -31.97 -20.83
N ASN A 156 1.82 -30.97 -20.36
CA ASN A 156 0.97 -30.10 -21.19
C ASN A 156 0.10 -30.89 -22.22
N PRO A 157 -0.75 -31.84 -21.76
CA PRO A 157 -1.46 -32.76 -22.66
C PRO A 157 -2.45 -32.05 -23.61
N LEU A 158 -2.81 -30.81 -23.34
CA LEU A 158 -3.69 -29.99 -24.19
C LEU A 158 -2.91 -29.09 -25.15
N GLY A 159 -1.57 -29.10 -25.13
CA GLY A 159 -0.75 -28.31 -26.02
C GLY A 159 -0.97 -26.79 -25.89
N ILE A 160 -1.23 -26.28 -24.69
CA ILE A 160 -1.48 -24.85 -24.46
C ILE A 160 -0.14 -24.13 -24.43
N HIS A 161 0.11 -23.26 -25.39
CA HIS A 161 1.36 -22.49 -25.54
C HIS A 161 1.16 -20.97 -25.49
N GLU A 162 -0.07 -20.50 -25.76
CA GLU A 162 -0.43 -19.09 -25.83
C GLU A 162 -1.81 -18.84 -25.21
N ILE A 163 -2.09 -17.62 -24.83
CA ILE A 163 -3.40 -17.15 -24.35
C ILE A 163 -4.08 -16.41 -25.49
#